data_dd56051026a3bf9866c2d3de2883233b
#
_entry.id   dd56051026a3bf9866c2d3de2883233b
#
_cell.length_a   1.000
_cell.length_b   1.000
_cell.length_c   1.000
_cell.angle_alpha   90.00
_cell.angle_beta   90.00
_cell.angle_gamma   90.00
#
_symmetry.space_group_name_H-M   'P 1'
#
loop_
_entity.id
_entity.type
_entity.pdbx_description
1 polymer ?
#
loop_
_entity_poly.entity_id
_entity_poly.type
_entity_poly.pdbx_seq_one_letter_code
_entity_poly.pdbx_strand_id
1 'polypeptide(L)'
;ATDNDPAARFKAQWAHRHWTQFLATSQKATIAMVNGYCFGGAFCSLAACDIVITADDATFGLSEVNWGILPGGNVSKVFADLVNHRNAMFYAMTGRTFDGAKAVEMGIATLAVPADDLRDEVVSIARELMEKAPMVLAYTKQAMRNVGDMDMNMAYEYLATKGMALRAADPKDTRGRGMSEFL
;
A
#
# COMPACT_ATOMS: atom_id res chain seq x y z
N ALA A 1 28.38 -7.92 12.17
CA ALA A 1 27.39 -8.88 12.59
C ALA A 1 27.24 -9.92 11.48
N THR A 2 27.53 -11.16 11.76
CA THR A 2 27.44 -12.24 10.80
C THR A 2 25.95 -12.54 10.54
N ASP A 3 25.60 -12.81 9.30
CA ASP A 3 24.24 -13.11 8.78
C ASP A 3 23.54 -14.30 9.51
N ASN A 4 24.21 -14.91 10.47
CA ASN A 4 23.79 -16.11 11.21
C ASN A 4 23.41 -15.85 12.69
N ASP A 5 23.36 -14.58 13.15
CA ASP A 5 22.89 -14.29 14.52
C ASP A 5 21.35 -14.33 14.58
N PRO A 6 20.74 -15.33 15.29
CA PRO A 6 19.29 -15.43 15.40
C PRO A 6 18.64 -14.19 16.06
N ALA A 7 19.32 -13.54 16.99
CA ALA A 7 18.81 -12.36 17.67
C ALA A 7 18.79 -11.14 16.74
N ALA A 8 19.80 -10.98 15.88
CA ALA A 8 19.83 -9.92 14.87
C ALA A 8 18.73 -10.13 13.83
N ARG A 9 18.51 -11.36 13.37
CA ARG A 9 17.41 -11.72 12.45
C ARG A 9 16.05 -11.43 13.08
N PHE A 10 15.84 -11.84 14.32
CA PHE A 10 14.59 -11.56 15.04
C PHE A 10 14.32 -10.05 15.16
N LYS A 11 15.32 -9.26 15.53
CA LYS A 11 15.22 -7.79 15.61
C LYS A 11 14.87 -7.17 14.25
N ALA A 12 15.52 -7.62 13.17
CA ALA A 12 15.26 -7.12 11.83
C ALA A 12 13.83 -7.45 11.36
N GLN A 13 13.36 -8.67 11.58
CA GLN A 13 11.98 -9.08 11.26
C GLN A 13 10.96 -8.31 12.11
N TRP A 14 11.24 -8.11 13.39
CA TRP A 14 10.38 -7.35 14.28
C TRP A 14 10.27 -5.89 13.85
N ALA A 15 11.40 -5.23 13.55
CA ALA A 15 11.43 -3.85 13.07
C ALA A 15 10.66 -3.69 11.75
N HIS A 16 10.86 -4.61 10.80
CA HIS A 16 10.15 -4.59 9.52
C HIS A 16 8.63 -4.75 9.69
N ARG A 17 8.19 -5.69 10.54
CA ARG A 17 6.77 -5.89 10.85
C ARG A 17 6.14 -4.64 11.47
N HIS A 18 6.82 -3.98 12.40
CA HIS A 18 6.31 -2.78 13.05
C HIS A 18 6.23 -1.60 12.08
N TRP A 19 7.22 -1.45 11.20
CA TRP A 19 7.21 -0.41 10.19
C TRP A 19 6.04 -0.57 9.20
N THR A 20 5.86 -1.75 8.66
CA THR A 20 4.75 -2.04 7.72
C THR A 20 3.39 -1.90 8.41
N GLN A 21 3.27 -2.35 9.66
CA GLN A 21 2.07 -2.18 10.45
C GLN A 21 1.79 -0.68 10.71
N PHE A 22 2.81 0.10 11.03
CA PHE A 22 2.66 1.55 11.23
C PHE A 22 2.12 2.23 9.96
N LEU A 23 2.67 1.95 8.79
CA LEU A 23 2.19 2.49 7.52
C LEU A 23 0.71 2.11 7.28
N ALA A 24 0.38 0.85 7.48
CA ALA A 24 -0.97 0.34 7.26
C ALA A 24 -2.01 0.94 8.24
N THR A 25 -1.64 1.18 9.50
CA THR A 25 -2.55 1.65 10.55
C THR A 25 -2.50 3.16 10.81
N SER A 26 -1.58 3.88 10.17
CA SER A 26 -1.50 5.34 10.25
C SER A 26 -2.84 5.99 9.92
N GLN A 27 -3.24 6.99 10.69
CA GLN A 27 -4.46 7.76 10.41
C GLN A 27 -4.32 8.67 9.17
N LYS A 28 -3.09 8.90 8.71
CA LYS A 28 -2.81 9.68 7.51
C LYS A 28 -2.71 8.75 6.30
N ALA A 29 -3.09 9.26 5.14
CA ALA A 29 -2.80 8.61 3.88
C ALA A 29 -1.27 8.49 3.70
N THR A 30 -0.84 7.36 3.14
CA THR A 30 0.56 7.07 2.88
C THR A 30 0.77 6.82 1.38
N ILE A 31 1.79 7.47 0.82
CA ILE A 31 2.13 7.35 -0.60
C ILE A 31 3.52 6.73 -0.71
N ALA A 32 3.62 5.62 -1.44
CA ALA A 32 4.91 5.09 -1.86
C ALA A 32 5.34 5.75 -3.17
N MET A 33 6.54 6.32 -3.20
CA MET A 33 7.19 6.86 -4.39
C MET A 33 8.31 5.92 -4.79
N VAL A 34 8.11 5.16 -5.87
CA VAL A 34 9.08 4.15 -6.34
C VAL A 34 9.91 4.73 -7.48
N ASN A 35 11.12 5.15 -7.17
CA ASN A 35 12.03 5.84 -8.10
C ASN A 35 13.16 4.95 -8.61
N GLY A 36 13.05 3.62 -8.49
CA GLY A 36 14.12 2.71 -8.90
C GLY A 36 13.76 1.25 -8.57
N TYR A 37 14.58 0.59 -7.77
CA TYR A 37 14.41 -0.84 -7.48
C TYR A 37 13.42 -1.13 -6.36
N CYS A 38 12.48 -2.05 -6.63
CA CYS A 38 11.55 -2.61 -5.65
C CYS A 38 11.61 -4.13 -5.68
N PHE A 39 12.41 -4.74 -4.80
CA PHE A 39 12.64 -6.18 -4.77
C PHE A 39 12.28 -6.78 -3.42
N GLY A 40 11.79 -8.02 -3.43
CA GLY A 40 11.60 -8.86 -2.26
C GLY A 40 10.87 -8.15 -1.12
N GLY A 41 11.52 -7.96 0.02
CA GLY A 41 10.97 -7.30 1.21
C GLY A 41 10.39 -5.90 0.99
N ALA A 42 10.81 -5.18 -0.05
CA ALA A 42 10.26 -3.87 -0.39
C ALA A 42 8.76 -3.92 -0.73
N PHE A 43 8.27 -5.04 -1.29
CA PHE A 43 6.84 -5.22 -1.54
C PHE A 43 5.99 -5.16 -0.27
N CYS A 44 6.52 -5.57 0.88
CA CYS A 44 5.79 -5.49 2.13
C CYS A 44 5.54 -4.02 2.55
N SER A 45 6.53 -3.15 2.38
CA SER A 45 6.39 -1.72 2.66
C SER A 45 5.48 -1.04 1.64
N LEU A 46 5.63 -1.40 0.36
CA LEU A 46 4.80 -0.88 -0.74
C LEU A 46 3.31 -1.21 -0.50
N ALA A 47 2.98 -2.47 -0.22
CA ALA A 47 1.61 -2.91 0.06
C ALA A 47 1.01 -2.30 1.34
N ALA A 48 1.85 -1.88 2.28
CA ALA A 48 1.41 -1.18 3.48
C ALA A 48 1.02 0.29 3.21
N CYS A 49 1.49 0.88 2.12
CA CYS A 49 1.06 2.21 1.68
C CYS A 49 -0.33 2.17 1.03
N ASP A 50 -0.99 3.31 0.99
CA ASP A 50 -2.36 3.41 0.45
C ASP A 50 -2.37 3.71 -1.05
N ILE A 51 -1.39 4.45 -1.52
CA ILE A 51 -1.22 4.86 -2.92
C ILE A 51 0.23 4.55 -3.30
N VAL A 52 0.42 4.05 -4.50
CA VAL A 52 1.76 3.73 -5.04
C VAL A 52 1.93 4.42 -6.37
N ILE A 53 2.93 5.29 -6.47
CA ILE A 53 3.30 5.97 -7.70
C ILE A 53 4.73 5.58 -8.04
N THR A 54 4.97 5.19 -9.26
CA THR A 54 6.26 4.66 -9.70
C THR A 54 6.80 5.42 -10.90
N ALA A 55 8.11 5.48 -11.02
CA ALA A 55 8.72 5.79 -12.31
C ALA A 55 8.39 4.65 -13.31
N ASP A 56 8.19 5.00 -14.57
CA ASP A 56 7.88 4.06 -15.64
C ASP A 56 9.01 3.06 -15.89
N ASP A 57 10.27 3.50 -15.67
CA ASP A 57 11.50 2.72 -15.77
C ASP A 57 11.92 2.04 -14.45
N ALA A 58 11.18 2.20 -13.38
CA ALA A 58 11.43 1.52 -12.11
C ALA A 58 11.39 -0.01 -12.31
N THR A 59 12.25 -0.72 -11.58
CA THR A 59 12.40 -2.16 -11.74
C THR A 59 11.88 -2.90 -10.52
N PHE A 60 10.91 -3.76 -10.75
CA PHE A 60 10.28 -4.62 -9.75
C PHE A 60 10.65 -6.08 -9.95
N GLY A 61 10.67 -6.88 -8.88
CA GLY A 61 10.87 -8.31 -9.01
C GLY A 61 10.94 -9.07 -7.70
N LEU A 62 10.70 -10.38 -7.80
CA LEU A 62 10.94 -11.38 -6.77
C LEU A 62 12.17 -12.18 -7.18
N SER A 63 13.36 -11.67 -6.86
CA SER A 63 14.62 -12.25 -7.32
C SER A 63 15.15 -13.39 -6.44
N GLU A 64 14.46 -13.72 -5.36
CA GLU A 64 14.88 -14.68 -4.34
C GLU A 64 15.20 -16.06 -4.93
N VAL A 65 14.39 -16.53 -5.88
CA VAL A 65 14.60 -17.84 -6.55
C VAL A 65 15.94 -17.88 -7.30
N ASN A 66 16.43 -16.77 -7.82
CA ASN A 66 17.72 -16.67 -8.49
C ASN A 66 18.90 -16.88 -7.52
N TRP A 67 18.65 -16.73 -6.22
CA TRP A 67 19.63 -16.87 -5.15
C TRP A 67 19.44 -18.18 -4.35
N GLY A 68 18.59 -19.09 -4.83
CA GLY A 68 18.31 -20.36 -4.15
C GLY A 68 17.54 -20.23 -2.84
N ILE A 69 16.81 -19.14 -2.66
CA ILE A 69 15.93 -18.90 -1.49
C ILE A 69 14.50 -18.64 -1.94
N LEU A 70 13.55 -18.90 -1.05
CA LEU A 70 12.16 -18.54 -1.32
C LEU A 70 11.86 -17.10 -0.87
N PRO A 71 10.89 -16.39 -1.48
CA PRO A 71 10.43 -15.09 -1.01
C PRO A 71 9.77 -15.20 0.38
N GLY A 72 10.60 -15.08 1.44
CA GLY A 72 10.21 -15.24 2.84
C GLY A 72 9.67 -13.95 3.48
N GLY A 73 9.52 -13.94 4.81
CA GLY A 73 9.20 -12.75 5.59
C GLY A 73 7.90 -12.04 5.18
N ASN A 74 6.87 -12.78 4.78
CA ASN A 74 5.59 -12.30 4.24
C ASN A 74 5.60 -11.81 2.78
N VAL A 75 6.72 -11.80 2.09
CA VAL A 75 6.80 -11.34 0.70
C VAL A 75 5.86 -12.16 -0.20
N SER A 76 5.90 -13.50 -0.09
CA SER A 76 5.01 -14.38 -0.87
C SER A 76 3.52 -14.08 -0.61
N LYS A 77 3.13 -13.86 0.66
CA LYS A 77 1.73 -13.54 1.01
C LYS A 77 1.32 -12.22 0.39
N VAL A 78 2.12 -11.18 0.60
CA VAL A 78 1.86 -9.83 0.09
C VAL A 78 1.76 -9.81 -1.43
N PHE A 79 2.71 -10.45 -2.11
CA PHE A 79 2.71 -10.47 -3.57
C PHE A 79 1.52 -11.25 -4.14
N ALA A 80 1.17 -12.39 -3.51
CA ALA A 80 -0.01 -13.17 -3.91
C ALA A 80 -1.34 -12.43 -3.69
N ASP A 81 -1.41 -11.50 -2.73
CA ASP A 81 -2.59 -10.67 -2.51
C ASP A 81 -2.68 -9.49 -3.50
N LEU A 82 -1.52 -8.96 -3.92
CA LEU A 82 -1.47 -7.79 -4.81
C LEU A 82 -1.82 -8.13 -6.25
N VAL A 83 -1.49 -9.34 -6.72
CA VAL A 83 -1.63 -9.70 -8.13
C VAL A 83 -2.46 -10.98 -8.30
N ASN A 84 -2.97 -11.20 -9.51
CA ASN A 84 -3.65 -12.45 -9.80
C ASN A 84 -2.66 -13.65 -9.70
N HIS A 85 -3.22 -14.83 -9.42
CA HIS A 85 -2.43 -16.05 -9.18
C HIS A 85 -1.42 -16.37 -10.31
N ARG A 86 -1.76 -16.14 -11.57
CA ARG A 86 -0.88 -16.45 -12.72
C ARG A 86 0.34 -15.54 -12.72
N ASN A 87 0.16 -14.25 -12.51
CA ASN A 87 1.27 -13.31 -12.38
C ASN A 87 2.13 -13.62 -11.14
N ALA A 88 1.49 -13.94 -10.00
CA ALA A 88 2.21 -14.32 -8.79
C ALA A 88 3.16 -15.49 -9.04
N MET A 89 2.65 -16.59 -9.61
CA MET A 89 3.45 -17.78 -9.90
C MET A 89 4.53 -17.51 -10.94
N PHE A 90 4.20 -16.77 -12.00
CA PHE A 90 5.17 -16.49 -13.07
C PHE A 90 6.38 -15.73 -12.55
N TYR A 91 6.18 -14.61 -11.87
CA TYR A 91 7.30 -13.78 -11.40
C TYR A 91 8.04 -14.40 -10.22
N ALA A 92 7.33 -15.03 -9.26
CA ALA A 92 7.97 -15.68 -8.12
C ALA A 92 8.82 -16.90 -8.52
N MET A 93 8.40 -17.66 -9.52
CA MET A 93 9.11 -18.89 -9.95
C MET A 93 10.20 -18.60 -10.98
N THR A 94 10.04 -17.58 -11.82
CA THR A 94 11.03 -17.26 -12.84
C THR A 94 12.10 -16.29 -12.37
N GLY A 95 11.81 -15.52 -11.28
CA GLY A 95 12.70 -14.45 -10.81
C GLY A 95 12.88 -13.32 -11.83
N ARG A 96 11.98 -13.22 -12.82
CA ARG A 96 12.02 -12.14 -13.82
C ARG A 96 11.61 -10.81 -13.18
N THR A 97 12.15 -9.75 -13.78
CA THR A 97 11.77 -8.36 -13.43
C THR A 97 10.68 -7.82 -14.35
N PHE A 98 10.05 -6.77 -13.92
CA PHE A 98 9.08 -5.99 -14.68
C PHE A 98 9.23 -4.50 -14.36
N ASP A 99 8.71 -3.64 -15.22
CA ASP A 99 8.79 -2.19 -15.12
C ASP A 99 7.58 -1.57 -14.39
N GLY A 100 7.59 -0.24 -14.25
CA GLY A 100 6.53 0.52 -13.62
C GLY A 100 5.20 0.42 -14.35
N ALA A 101 5.21 0.41 -15.68
CA ALA A 101 3.99 0.26 -16.49
C ALA A 101 3.33 -1.10 -16.23
N LYS A 102 4.12 -2.17 -16.17
CA LYS A 102 3.64 -3.50 -15.84
C LYS A 102 3.16 -3.62 -14.40
N ALA A 103 3.78 -2.89 -13.46
CA ALA A 103 3.31 -2.82 -12.08
C ALA A 103 1.90 -2.20 -11.99
N VAL A 104 1.59 -1.19 -12.79
CA VAL A 104 0.24 -0.62 -12.90
C VAL A 104 -0.75 -1.62 -13.50
N GLU A 105 -0.39 -2.27 -14.62
CA GLU A 105 -1.25 -3.29 -15.26
C GLU A 105 -1.62 -4.42 -14.28
N MET A 106 -0.69 -4.80 -13.42
CA MET A 106 -0.90 -5.86 -12.42
C MET A 106 -1.60 -5.40 -11.13
N GLY A 107 -1.87 -4.11 -10.96
CA GLY A 107 -2.49 -3.55 -9.76
C GLY A 107 -1.53 -3.34 -8.57
N ILE A 108 -0.23 -3.44 -8.78
CA ILE A 108 0.79 -3.20 -7.76
C ILE A 108 0.99 -1.70 -7.53
N ALA A 109 0.96 -0.91 -8.62
CA ALA A 109 1.06 0.54 -8.57
C ALA A 109 -0.23 1.20 -9.06
N THR A 110 -0.50 2.40 -8.57
CA THR A 110 -1.66 3.21 -8.97
C THR A 110 -1.41 3.91 -10.29
N LEU A 111 -0.22 4.52 -10.43
CA LEU A 111 0.22 5.26 -11.61
C LEU A 111 1.70 4.99 -11.89
N ALA A 112 2.07 5.05 -13.16
CA ALA A 112 3.45 5.13 -13.61
C ALA A 112 3.62 6.40 -14.44
N VAL A 113 4.70 7.15 -14.16
CA VAL A 113 5.03 8.41 -14.83
C VAL A 113 6.51 8.43 -15.19
N PRO A 114 6.97 9.29 -16.13
CA PRO A 114 8.39 9.48 -16.35
C PRO A 114 9.14 9.79 -15.06
N ALA A 115 10.37 9.26 -14.92
CA ALA A 115 11.15 9.40 -13.69
C ALA A 115 11.33 10.86 -13.25
N ASP A 116 11.50 11.77 -14.22
CA ASP A 116 11.65 13.21 -13.97
C ASP A 116 10.39 13.86 -13.41
N ASP A 117 9.20 13.33 -13.73
CA ASP A 117 7.90 13.85 -13.30
C ASP A 117 7.43 13.22 -11.98
N LEU A 118 8.05 12.11 -11.54
CA LEU A 118 7.58 11.30 -10.42
C LEU A 118 7.36 12.10 -9.14
N ARG A 119 8.30 12.96 -8.78
CA ARG A 119 8.21 13.75 -7.55
C ARG A 119 7.07 14.75 -7.61
N ASP A 120 6.90 15.41 -8.74
CA ASP A 120 5.88 16.45 -8.90
C ASP A 120 4.49 15.84 -8.90
N GLU A 121 4.30 14.66 -9.51
CA GLU A 121 3.05 13.90 -9.45
C GLU A 121 2.71 13.48 -8.02
N VAL A 122 3.68 12.92 -7.27
CA VAL A 122 3.48 12.54 -5.86
C VAL A 122 3.09 13.75 -5.01
N VAL A 123 3.73 14.89 -5.21
CA VAL A 123 3.41 16.14 -4.49
C VAL A 123 2.03 16.65 -4.87
N SER A 124 1.64 16.55 -6.14
CA SER A 124 0.30 16.92 -6.62
C SER A 124 -0.78 16.14 -5.91
N ILE A 125 -0.67 14.80 -5.89
CA ILE A 125 -1.61 13.92 -5.21
C ILE A 125 -1.63 14.17 -3.68
N ALA A 126 -0.45 14.40 -3.09
CA ALA A 126 -0.39 14.74 -1.66
C ALA A 126 -1.15 16.04 -1.35
N ARG A 127 -1.08 17.05 -2.22
CA ARG A 127 -1.84 18.29 -2.07
C ARG A 127 -3.34 18.07 -2.20
N GLU A 128 -3.78 17.27 -3.17
CA GLU A 128 -5.19 16.88 -3.30
C GLU A 128 -5.72 16.22 -2.02
N LEU A 129 -4.93 15.32 -1.42
CA LEU A 129 -5.30 14.69 -0.16
C LEU A 129 -5.37 15.69 1.00
N MET A 130 -4.48 16.69 1.01
CA MET A 130 -4.47 17.74 2.05
C MET A 130 -5.70 18.67 1.98
N GLU A 131 -6.36 18.78 0.84
CA GLU A 131 -7.63 19.51 0.67
C GLU A 131 -8.82 18.77 1.29
N LYS A 132 -8.71 17.46 1.52
CA LYS A 132 -9.78 16.66 2.09
C LYS A 132 -9.78 16.75 3.61
N ALA A 133 -10.95 16.50 4.23
CA ALA A 133 -11.07 16.46 5.68
C ALA A 133 -10.24 15.30 6.27
N PRO A 134 -9.28 15.56 7.17
CA PRO A 134 -8.35 14.52 7.67
C PRO A 134 -9.06 13.33 8.32
N MET A 135 -10.15 13.59 9.07
CA MET A 135 -10.94 12.53 9.71
C MET A 135 -11.66 11.65 8.68
N VAL A 136 -12.16 12.25 7.59
CA VAL A 136 -12.79 11.50 6.51
C VAL A 136 -11.79 10.58 5.84
N LEU A 137 -10.58 11.08 5.53
CA LEU A 137 -9.51 10.23 4.97
C LEU A 137 -9.12 9.08 5.90
N ALA A 138 -8.96 9.36 7.21
CA ALA A 138 -8.60 8.34 8.19
C ALA A 138 -9.65 7.22 8.27
N TYR A 139 -10.95 7.58 8.31
CA TYR A 139 -12.03 6.61 8.36
C TYR A 139 -12.21 5.86 7.04
N THR A 140 -12.00 6.54 5.89
CA THR A 140 -12.01 5.91 4.57
C THR A 140 -10.90 4.86 4.45
N LYS A 141 -9.67 5.21 4.87
CA LYS A 141 -8.56 4.26 4.91
C LYS A 141 -8.88 3.03 5.75
N GLN A 142 -9.39 3.24 6.98
CA GLN A 142 -9.78 2.14 7.86
C GLN A 142 -10.90 1.27 7.24
N ALA A 143 -11.89 1.90 6.62
CA ALA A 143 -12.98 1.21 5.95
C ALA A 143 -12.45 0.31 4.82
N MET A 144 -11.72 0.88 3.88
CA MET A 144 -11.19 0.16 2.71
C MET A 144 -10.27 -1.00 3.08
N ARG A 145 -9.45 -0.83 4.14
CA ARG A 145 -8.53 -1.90 4.59
C ARG A 145 -9.22 -3.06 5.31
N ASN A 146 -10.40 -2.82 5.89
CA ASN A 146 -11.05 -3.85 6.71
C ASN A 146 -12.20 -4.56 5.99
N VAL A 147 -12.90 -3.91 5.06
CA VAL A 147 -14.09 -4.50 4.43
C VAL A 147 -13.78 -5.64 3.45
N GLY A 148 -12.55 -5.71 2.94
CA GLY A 148 -12.17 -6.71 1.93
C GLY A 148 -12.32 -8.17 2.39
N ASP A 149 -12.16 -8.41 3.70
CA ASP A 149 -12.27 -9.74 4.30
C ASP A 149 -13.63 -10.00 4.96
N MET A 150 -14.60 -9.06 4.85
CA MET A 150 -15.92 -9.15 5.44
C MET A 150 -16.95 -9.65 4.44
N ASP A 151 -17.92 -10.44 4.90
CA ASP A 151 -19.13 -10.64 4.11
C ASP A 151 -19.96 -9.35 4.03
N MET A 152 -20.93 -9.31 3.11
CA MET A 152 -21.69 -8.10 2.84
C MET A 152 -22.47 -7.58 4.06
N ASN A 153 -23.03 -8.47 4.89
CA ASN A 153 -23.80 -8.06 6.07
C ASN A 153 -22.89 -7.46 7.14
N MET A 154 -21.76 -8.12 7.42
CA MET A 154 -20.73 -7.59 8.32
C MET A 154 -20.20 -6.23 7.83
N ALA A 155 -19.97 -6.08 6.52
CA ALA A 155 -19.52 -4.83 5.95
C ALA A 155 -20.55 -3.70 6.14
N TYR A 156 -21.85 -3.98 5.95
CA TYR A 156 -22.93 -3.01 6.23
C TYR A 156 -22.93 -2.53 7.67
N GLU A 157 -22.89 -3.44 8.63
CA GLU A 157 -22.89 -3.08 10.06
C GLU A 157 -21.64 -2.29 10.45
N TYR A 158 -20.47 -2.75 9.97
CA TYR A 158 -19.20 -2.09 10.22
C TYR A 158 -19.19 -0.65 9.67
N LEU A 159 -19.59 -0.48 8.39
CA LEU A 159 -19.59 0.83 7.73
C LEU A 159 -20.64 1.77 8.33
N ALA A 160 -21.83 1.26 8.73
CA ALA A 160 -22.82 2.05 9.44
C ALA A 160 -22.26 2.59 10.77
N THR A 161 -21.62 1.73 11.56
CA THR A 161 -20.99 2.10 12.84
C THR A 161 -19.86 3.12 12.62
N LYS A 162 -19.00 2.90 11.61
CA LYS A 162 -17.95 3.85 11.25
C LYS A 162 -18.50 5.21 10.80
N GLY A 163 -19.58 5.23 10.03
CA GLY A 163 -20.26 6.45 9.61
C GLY A 163 -20.86 7.22 10.79
N MET A 164 -21.42 6.52 11.78
CA MET A 164 -21.90 7.14 13.02
C MET A 164 -20.75 7.74 13.84
N ALA A 165 -19.67 6.99 14.02
CA ALA A 165 -18.49 7.46 14.75
C ALA A 165 -17.84 8.69 14.07
N LEU A 166 -17.74 8.69 12.74
CA LEU A 166 -17.24 9.84 11.98
C LEU A 166 -18.10 11.07 12.20
N ARG A 167 -19.43 10.94 12.14
CA ARG A 167 -20.35 12.06 12.40
C ARG A 167 -20.22 12.61 13.82
N ALA A 168 -20.08 11.73 14.80
CA ALA A 168 -19.89 12.14 16.19
C ALA A 168 -18.55 12.87 16.43
N ALA A 169 -17.53 12.53 15.65
CA ALA A 169 -16.19 13.12 15.71
C ALA A 169 -16.00 14.36 14.81
N ASP A 170 -17.02 14.76 14.03
CA ASP A 170 -16.96 15.90 13.09
C ASP A 170 -17.66 17.15 13.65
N PRO A 171 -17.00 17.96 14.50
CA PRO A 171 -17.60 19.14 15.12
C PRO A 171 -17.86 20.29 14.12
N LYS A 172 -17.34 20.19 12.89
CA LYS A 172 -17.41 21.24 11.86
C LYS A 172 -18.45 20.97 10.79
N ASP A 173 -19.22 19.90 10.93
CA ASP A 173 -20.20 19.46 9.92
C ASP A 173 -19.59 19.45 8.48
N THR A 174 -18.46 18.78 8.33
CA THR A 174 -17.73 18.69 7.05
C THR A 174 -18.63 18.11 5.95
N ARG A 175 -19.55 17.21 6.32
CA ARG A 175 -20.51 16.62 5.40
C ARG A 175 -21.51 17.65 4.88
N GLY A 176 -22.12 18.45 5.78
CA GLY A 176 -23.12 19.47 5.40
C GLY A 176 -22.51 20.51 4.46
N ARG A 177 -21.28 20.96 4.76
CA ARG A 177 -20.56 21.89 3.87
C ARG A 177 -20.24 21.29 2.52
N GLY A 178 -19.67 20.07 2.48
CA GLY A 178 -19.36 19.42 1.21
C GLY A 178 -20.60 19.16 0.35
N MET A 179 -21.74 18.83 0.96
CA MET A 179 -23.00 18.71 0.22
C MET A 179 -23.50 20.04 -0.33
N SER A 180 -23.35 21.14 0.40
CA SER A 180 -23.77 22.47 -0.07
C SER A 180 -22.86 23.05 -1.17
N GLU A 181 -21.61 22.60 -1.25
CA GLU A 181 -20.68 22.98 -2.32
C GLU A 181 -20.88 22.15 -3.59
N PHE A 182 -21.49 20.95 -3.47
CA PHE A 182 -21.72 20.05 -4.60
C PHE A 182 -23.07 20.29 -5.29
N LEU A 183 -24.06 20.88 -4.60
CA LEU A 183 -25.39 21.23 -5.11
C LEU A 183 -25.43 22.66 -5.64
#